data_2f8dfc261fbf2cd156d5ec04f406f7b0
#
_entry.id   2f8dfc261fbf2cd156d5ec04f406f7b0
#
_cell.length_a   1.000
_cell.length_b   1.000
_cell.length_c   1.000
_cell.angle_alpha   90.00
_cell.angle_beta   90.00
_cell.angle_gamma   90.00
#
_symmetry.space_group_name_H-M   'P 1'
#
loop_
_entity.id
_entity.type
_entity.pdbx_description
1 polymer ?
#
loop_
_entity_poly.entity_id
_entity_poly.type
_entity_poly.pdbx_seq_one_letter_code
_entity_poly.pdbx_strand_id
1 'polypeptide(L)'
;MPVSMWFFLILVVIAVIAVIVGLFMQRGNDKRVCFGSAGVVFLFALVFLAFASTTVVGTRQIGIETTFSRPTGATLTNGLHLKAPWTEVTEMDGAVQIDQHTGDHRIKVRLGNSSTADADVSVRWQIKPDATPDLFVQYKTFDNVRSNLVTRNLQVALNEVFASFDPLAPQNLDRSPLPELSEKAKVILAGKVGDQVEILDVAVPTIDYDDGTEQKINQLNQERAATAVAEQAKKTAVEQAKANGELAGSVSHDPNVLVSKCLDIAREKSLALLCWPTPVMPTIPTK
;
A
#
# COMPACT_ATOMS: atom_id res chain seq x y z
N MET A 1 -36.43 14.61 -2.52
CA MET A 1 -37.20 14.16 -3.70
C MET A 1 -36.47 14.63 -4.94
N PRO A 2 -36.23 13.76 -5.92
CA PRO A 2 -35.52 14.16 -7.13
C PRO A 2 -36.31 15.24 -7.88
N VAL A 3 -35.57 16.18 -8.45
CA VAL A 3 -36.16 17.32 -9.20
C VAL A 3 -37.10 16.83 -10.32
N SER A 4 -36.79 15.68 -10.91
CA SER A 4 -37.61 15.02 -11.94
C SER A 4 -39.00 14.70 -11.48
N MET A 5 -39.20 14.32 -10.21
CA MET A 5 -40.52 14.00 -9.66
C MET A 5 -41.41 15.25 -9.51
N TRP A 6 -40.83 16.40 -9.17
CA TRP A 6 -41.56 17.66 -9.11
C TRP A 6 -42.10 18.07 -10.48
N PHE A 7 -41.26 17.97 -11.53
CA PHE A 7 -41.70 18.23 -12.91
C PHE A 7 -42.80 17.31 -13.35
N PHE A 8 -42.72 16.00 -13.03
CA PHE A 8 -43.77 15.05 -13.34
C PHE A 8 -45.12 15.41 -12.64
N LEU A 9 -45.08 15.71 -11.34
CA LEU A 9 -46.26 16.14 -10.60
C LEU A 9 -46.88 17.41 -11.19
N ILE A 10 -46.07 18.40 -11.56
CA ILE A 10 -46.56 19.63 -12.20
C ILE A 10 -47.24 19.30 -13.54
N LEU A 11 -46.66 18.45 -14.38
CA LEU A 11 -47.28 18.07 -15.66
C LEU A 11 -48.57 17.32 -15.47
N VAL A 12 -48.67 16.41 -14.49
CA VAL A 12 -49.88 15.69 -14.16
C VAL A 12 -50.96 16.66 -13.67
N VAL A 13 -50.64 17.61 -12.79
CA VAL A 13 -51.56 18.64 -12.31
C VAL A 13 -52.11 19.50 -13.47
N ILE A 14 -51.22 19.92 -14.38
CA ILE A 14 -51.64 20.68 -15.57
C ILE A 14 -52.56 19.85 -16.46
N ALA A 15 -52.29 18.56 -16.66
CA ALA A 15 -53.17 17.69 -17.44
C ALA A 15 -54.53 17.52 -16.79
N VAL A 16 -54.57 17.32 -15.46
CA VAL A 16 -55.85 17.22 -14.70
C VAL A 16 -56.65 18.52 -14.78
N ILE A 17 -56.00 19.68 -14.63
CA ILE A 17 -56.66 20.98 -14.77
C ILE A 17 -57.23 21.14 -16.19
N ALA A 18 -56.48 20.79 -17.22
CA ALA A 18 -56.95 20.85 -18.61
C ALA A 18 -58.20 19.96 -18.85
N VAL A 19 -58.21 18.76 -18.27
CA VAL A 19 -59.39 17.85 -18.32
C VAL A 19 -60.58 18.47 -17.61
N ILE A 20 -60.41 19.01 -16.40
CA ILE A 20 -61.49 19.64 -15.62
C ILE A 20 -62.08 20.84 -16.38
N VAL A 21 -61.22 21.72 -16.90
CA VAL A 21 -61.65 22.87 -17.71
C VAL A 21 -62.42 22.40 -18.96
N GLY A 22 -61.94 21.35 -19.64
CA GLY A 22 -62.65 20.76 -20.81
C GLY A 22 -64.00 20.20 -20.49
N LEU A 23 -64.25 19.68 -19.28
CA LEU A 23 -65.56 19.18 -18.82
C LEU A 23 -66.54 20.32 -18.57
N PHE A 24 -66.05 21.48 -18.11
CA PHE A 24 -66.92 22.65 -17.83
C PHE A 24 -67.23 23.50 -19.05
N MET A 25 -66.48 23.37 -20.16
CA MET A 25 -66.79 24.12 -21.38
C MET A 25 -68.02 23.63 -22.11
N GLN A 26 -68.95 24.56 -22.39
CA GLN A 26 -70.26 24.25 -23.04
C GLN A 26 -70.14 24.15 -24.57
N ARG A 27 -69.13 24.68 -25.22
CA ARG A 27 -68.97 24.77 -26.66
C ARG A 27 -68.26 23.52 -27.25
N GLY A 28 -68.90 22.81 -28.19
CA GLY A 28 -68.44 21.52 -28.68
C GLY A 28 -67.05 21.50 -29.33
N ASN A 29 -66.61 22.61 -29.98
CA ASN A 29 -65.35 22.70 -30.64
C ASN A 29 -64.21 22.94 -29.62
N ASP A 30 -64.46 23.71 -28.58
CA ASP A 30 -63.52 24.04 -27.52
C ASP A 30 -63.23 22.81 -26.63
N LYS A 31 -64.24 21.94 -26.42
CA LYS A 31 -64.04 20.65 -25.73
C LYS A 31 -63.07 19.76 -26.44
N ARG A 32 -63.10 19.64 -27.78
CA ARG A 32 -62.18 18.79 -28.55
C ARG A 32 -60.76 19.31 -28.47
N VAL A 33 -60.59 20.64 -28.48
CA VAL A 33 -59.26 21.25 -28.33
C VAL A 33 -58.69 21.02 -26.92
N CYS A 34 -59.50 21.19 -25.86
CA CYS A 34 -59.06 20.96 -24.46
C CYS A 34 -58.75 19.48 -24.20
N PHE A 35 -59.56 18.53 -24.69
CA PHE A 35 -59.24 17.10 -24.54
C PHE A 35 -58.04 16.69 -25.39
N GLY A 36 -57.84 17.26 -26.58
CA GLY A 36 -56.68 17.04 -27.41
C GLY A 36 -55.38 17.54 -26.74
N SER A 37 -55.44 18.75 -26.19
CA SER A 37 -54.27 19.32 -25.44
C SER A 37 -53.96 18.56 -24.16
N ALA A 38 -54.99 18.12 -23.40
CA ALA A 38 -54.78 17.27 -22.23
C ALA A 38 -54.16 15.93 -22.58
N GLY A 39 -54.58 15.29 -23.69
CA GLY A 39 -53.97 14.06 -24.20
C GLY A 39 -52.52 14.21 -24.57
N VAL A 40 -52.15 15.31 -25.23
CA VAL A 40 -50.74 15.60 -25.55
C VAL A 40 -49.90 15.80 -24.29
N VAL A 41 -50.37 16.62 -23.33
CA VAL A 41 -49.67 16.82 -22.06
C VAL A 41 -49.51 15.50 -21.29
N PHE A 42 -50.54 14.65 -21.27
CA PHE A 42 -50.47 13.35 -20.63
C PHE A 42 -49.43 12.41 -21.29
N LEU A 43 -49.34 12.44 -22.61
CA LEU A 43 -48.37 11.66 -23.35
C LEU A 43 -46.93 12.15 -23.05
N PHE A 44 -46.71 13.45 -22.99
CA PHE A 44 -45.45 14.02 -22.54
C PHE A 44 -45.11 13.63 -21.11
N ALA A 45 -46.08 13.61 -20.21
CA ALA A 45 -45.89 13.16 -18.82
C ALA A 45 -45.46 11.68 -18.74
N LEU A 46 -46.05 10.80 -19.56
CA LEU A 46 -45.67 9.39 -19.65
C LEU A 46 -44.25 9.23 -20.19
N VAL A 47 -43.86 9.95 -21.22
CA VAL A 47 -42.48 9.93 -21.75
C VAL A 47 -41.50 10.41 -20.69
N PHE A 48 -41.82 11.50 -19.99
CA PHE A 48 -40.98 12.02 -18.92
C PHE A 48 -40.88 11.03 -17.75
N LEU A 49 -41.98 10.36 -17.40
CA LEU A 49 -41.94 9.29 -16.39
C LEU A 49 -41.00 8.15 -16.79
N ALA A 50 -41.03 7.73 -18.04
CA ALA A 50 -40.14 6.69 -18.55
C ALA A 50 -38.69 7.10 -18.42
N PHE A 51 -38.33 8.35 -18.76
CA PHE A 51 -36.97 8.87 -18.56
C PHE A 51 -36.60 9.01 -17.08
N ALA A 52 -37.53 9.43 -16.22
CA ALA A 52 -37.32 9.53 -14.78
C ALA A 52 -37.12 8.16 -14.11
N SER A 53 -37.63 7.10 -14.73
CA SER A 53 -37.47 5.74 -14.25
C SER A 53 -36.21 5.02 -14.73
N THR A 54 -35.35 5.70 -15.50
CA THR A 54 -34.09 5.14 -15.94
C THR A 54 -32.92 5.83 -15.26
N THR A 55 -31.84 5.08 -14.99
CA THR A 55 -30.59 5.61 -14.49
C THR A 55 -29.43 4.81 -15.09
N VAL A 56 -28.30 5.47 -15.31
CA VAL A 56 -27.09 4.84 -15.80
C VAL A 56 -26.06 4.96 -14.69
N VAL A 57 -25.52 3.83 -14.24
CA VAL A 57 -24.42 3.78 -13.27
C VAL A 57 -23.12 3.67 -14.05
N GLY A 58 -22.16 4.53 -13.72
CA GLY A 58 -20.86 4.61 -14.38
C GLY A 58 -20.04 3.34 -14.24
N THR A 59 -19.05 3.18 -15.11
CA THR A 59 -18.12 2.05 -15.05
C THR A 59 -17.34 2.09 -13.74
N ARG A 60 -17.27 0.95 -13.03
CA ARG A 60 -16.63 0.80 -11.72
C ARG A 60 -17.28 1.62 -10.59
N GLN A 61 -18.47 2.16 -10.83
CA GLN A 61 -19.26 2.78 -9.77
C GLN A 61 -20.31 1.80 -9.26
N ILE A 62 -20.67 1.97 -8.00
CA ILE A 62 -21.72 1.21 -7.33
C ILE A 62 -22.85 2.19 -7.04
N GLY A 63 -23.99 1.99 -7.66
CA GLY A 63 -25.19 2.80 -7.44
C GLY A 63 -25.92 2.34 -6.17
N ILE A 64 -26.21 3.28 -5.28
CA ILE A 64 -27.01 3.06 -4.08
C ILE A 64 -28.37 3.68 -4.32
N GLU A 65 -29.41 2.86 -4.33
CA GLU A 65 -30.77 3.33 -4.47
C GLU A 65 -31.30 3.85 -3.13
N THR A 66 -31.74 5.11 -3.09
CA THR A 66 -32.33 5.75 -1.92
C THR A 66 -33.78 6.18 -2.20
N THR A 67 -34.67 5.89 -1.27
CA THR A 67 -36.02 6.35 -1.29
C THR A 67 -36.27 7.29 -0.12
N PHE A 68 -36.60 8.55 -0.40
CA PHE A 68 -36.79 9.59 0.61
C PHE A 68 -35.58 9.71 1.57
N SER A 69 -34.35 9.70 1.02
CA SER A 69 -33.09 9.75 1.75
C SER A 69 -32.78 8.51 2.61
N ARG A 70 -33.50 7.41 2.43
CA ARG A 70 -33.24 6.13 3.08
C ARG A 70 -32.76 5.11 2.04
N PRO A 71 -31.62 4.46 2.22
CA PRO A 71 -31.20 3.38 1.33
C PRO A 71 -32.22 2.24 1.32
N THR A 72 -32.52 1.74 0.14
CA THR A 72 -33.43 0.58 -0.04
C THR A 72 -32.71 -0.75 0.25
N GLY A 73 -31.39 -0.75 0.38
CA GLY A 73 -30.54 -1.93 0.53
C GLY A 73 -30.14 -2.57 -0.80
N ALA A 74 -30.71 -2.11 -1.92
CA ALA A 74 -30.31 -2.58 -3.24
C ALA A 74 -29.09 -1.81 -3.75
N THR A 75 -28.12 -2.55 -4.28
CA THR A 75 -26.96 -2.00 -5.01
C THR A 75 -27.15 -2.22 -6.50
N LEU A 76 -26.88 -1.19 -7.27
CA LEU A 76 -26.92 -1.22 -8.73
C LEU A 76 -25.49 -1.33 -9.25
N THR A 77 -25.26 -2.34 -10.07
CA THR A 77 -23.98 -2.50 -10.78
C THR A 77 -23.87 -1.49 -11.92
N ASN A 78 -22.72 -1.42 -12.60
CA ASN A 78 -22.55 -0.59 -13.77
C ASN A 78 -23.54 -0.96 -14.88
N GLY A 79 -24.04 0.06 -15.57
CA GLY A 79 -24.97 -0.10 -16.70
C GLY A 79 -26.28 0.66 -16.54
N LEU A 80 -27.24 0.35 -17.43
CA LEU A 80 -28.57 0.93 -17.44
C LEU A 80 -29.50 0.14 -16.51
N HIS A 81 -30.12 0.86 -15.56
CA HIS A 81 -31.05 0.27 -14.61
C HIS A 81 -32.41 1.01 -14.63
N LEU A 82 -33.46 0.24 -14.36
CA LEU A 82 -34.79 0.78 -14.12
C LEU A 82 -34.93 1.01 -12.62
N LYS A 83 -35.38 2.20 -12.26
CA LYS A 83 -35.66 2.61 -10.87
C LYS A 83 -37.07 3.19 -10.76
N ALA A 84 -37.58 3.23 -9.56
CA ALA A 84 -38.84 3.97 -9.34
C ALA A 84 -38.57 5.49 -9.53
N PRO A 85 -39.52 6.25 -10.12
CA PRO A 85 -39.29 7.67 -10.43
C PRO A 85 -39.07 8.55 -9.19
N TRP A 86 -39.45 8.08 -8.02
CA TRP A 86 -39.25 8.76 -6.73
C TRP A 86 -37.98 8.36 -6.01
N THR A 87 -37.20 7.39 -6.56
CA THR A 87 -35.91 6.99 -6.01
C THR A 87 -34.78 7.81 -6.62
N GLU A 88 -33.74 8.00 -5.83
CA GLU A 88 -32.49 8.67 -6.19
C GLU A 88 -31.36 7.66 -6.13
N VAL A 89 -30.46 7.71 -7.08
CA VAL A 89 -29.27 6.84 -7.11
C VAL A 89 -28.04 7.70 -6.82
N THR A 90 -27.34 7.34 -5.77
CA THR A 90 -26.05 7.93 -5.41
C THR A 90 -24.95 6.96 -5.78
N GLU A 91 -23.94 7.44 -6.50
CA GLU A 91 -22.83 6.59 -6.95
C GLU A 91 -21.66 6.70 -5.96
N MET A 92 -21.08 5.54 -5.63
CA MET A 92 -19.80 5.44 -4.92
C MET A 92 -18.79 4.74 -5.79
N ASP A 93 -17.52 5.16 -5.68
CA ASP A 93 -16.42 4.56 -6.43
C ASP A 93 -16.10 3.16 -5.89
N GLY A 94 -16.35 2.15 -6.71
CA GLY A 94 -16.03 0.74 -6.45
C GLY A 94 -14.71 0.30 -7.08
N ALA A 95 -13.95 1.23 -7.69
CA ALA A 95 -12.63 0.92 -8.24
C ALA A 95 -11.60 0.69 -7.13
N VAL A 96 -10.52 0.00 -7.48
CA VAL A 96 -9.38 -0.12 -6.58
C VAL A 96 -8.75 1.26 -6.38
N GLN A 97 -8.66 1.67 -5.14
CA GLN A 97 -8.01 2.90 -4.71
C GLN A 97 -6.58 2.62 -4.28
N ILE A 98 -5.72 3.62 -4.49
CA ILE A 98 -4.33 3.61 -4.02
C ILE A 98 -4.12 4.92 -3.27
N ASP A 99 -4.04 4.85 -1.96
CA ASP A 99 -3.73 6.01 -1.13
C ASP A 99 -2.26 5.94 -0.71
N GLN A 100 -1.53 7.00 -1.04
CA GLN A 100 -0.10 7.13 -0.75
C GLN A 100 0.12 8.20 0.30
N HIS A 101 0.83 7.81 1.35
CA HIS A 101 1.25 8.70 2.42
C HIS A 101 2.78 8.80 2.40
N THR A 102 3.29 9.72 1.57
CA THR A 102 4.72 9.90 1.32
C THR A 102 5.11 11.37 1.44
N GLY A 103 6.39 11.67 1.61
CA GLY A 103 6.89 13.04 1.72
C GLY A 103 6.31 13.77 2.94
N ASP A 104 5.64 14.89 2.71
CA ASP A 104 5.03 15.71 3.78
C ASP A 104 3.78 15.04 4.42
N HIS A 105 3.25 14.01 3.81
CA HIS A 105 2.08 13.26 4.28
C HIS A 105 2.42 11.92 4.92
N ARG A 106 3.67 11.69 5.28
CA ARG A 106 4.12 10.50 5.99
C ARG A 106 3.32 10.26 7.26
N ILE A 107 3.16 9.00 7.60
CA ILE A 107 2.46 8.61 8.83
C ILE A 107 3.50 8.51 9.95
N LYS A 108 3.34 9.36 10.97
CA LYS A 108 4.16 9.27 12.18
C LYS A 108 3.77 8.09 13.03
N VAL A 109 4.75 7.24 13.31
CA VAL A 109 4.58 6.02 14.11
C VAL A 109 5.49 6.04 15.33
N ARG A 110 5.08 5.35 16.39
CA ARG A 110 5.87 5.15 17.60
C ARG A 110 6.44 3.74 17.62
N LEU A 111 7.74 3.64 17.85
CA LEU A 111 8.46 2.38 17.86
C LEU A 111 8.49 1.74 19.27
N GLY A 112 8.82 0.45 19.33
CA GLY A 112 8.90 -0.30 20.59
C GLY A 112 9.90 0.23 21.60
N ASN A 113 10.98 0.87 21.14
CA ASN A 113 11.96 1.55 21.97
C ASN A 113 11.51 2.96 22.42
N SER A 114 10.24 3.33 22.19
CA SER A 114 9.66 4.65 22.47
C SER A 114 10.16 5.82 21.60
N SER A 115 11.03 5.58 20.62
CA SER A 115 11.38 6.58 19.61
C SER A 115 10.24 6.76 18.59
N THR A 116 10.35 7.76 17.73
CA THR A 116 9.40 8.04 16.67
C THR A 116 10.05 7.86 15.31
N ALA A 117 9.22 7.53 14.31
CA ALA A 117 9.65 7.48 12.93
C ALA A 117 8.54 7.97 12.02
N ASP A 118 8.90 8.46 10.85
CA ASP A 118 7.99 8.83 9.79
C ASP A 118 8.01 7.74 8.70
N ALA A 119 6.88 7.03 8.54
CA ALA A 119 6.77 5.93 7.60
C ALA A 119 6.13 6.38 6.29
N ASP A 120 6.78 6.07 5.17
CA ASP A 120 6.14 6.11 3.86
C ASP A 120 5.24 4.89 3.75
N VAL A 121 3.96 5.11 3.43
CA VAL A 121 2.97 4.03 3.37
C VAL A 121 2.11 4.17 2.12
N SER A 122 1.84 3.05 1.49
CA SER A 122 0.86 2.94 0.41
C SER A 122 -0.14 1.85 0.76
N VAL A 123 -1.44 2.17 0.66
CA VAL A 123 -2.51 1.19 0.86
C VAL A 123 -3.35 1.07 -0.41
N ARG A 124 -3.63 -0.17 -0.81
CA ARG A 124 -4.53 -0.51 -1.90
C ARG A 124 -5.77 -1.16 -1.34
N TRP A 125 -6.92 -0.61 -1.69
CA TRP A 125 -8.19 -1.05 -1.14
C TRP A 125 -9.34 -0.80 -2.11
N GLN A 126 -10.47 -1.46 -1.89
CA GLN A 126 -11.72 -1.24 -2.63
C GLN A 126 -12.93 -1.44 -1.73
N ILE A 127 -14.02 -0.75 -2.04
CA ILE A 127 -15.30 -0.96 -1.36
C ILE A 127 -15.92 -2.26 -1.86
N LYS A 128 -16.44 -3.08 -0.94
CA LYS A 128 -17.24 -4.25 -1.29
C LYS A 128 -18.64 -3.82 -1.70
N PRO A 129 -19.14 -4.25 -2.87
CA PRO A 129 -20.46 -3.84 -3.37
C PRO A 129 -21.58 -4.09 -2.38
N ASP A 130 -21.57 -5.23 -1.69
CA ASP A 130 -22.60 -5.64 -0.76
C ASP A 130 -22.65 -4.77 0.51
N ALA A 131 -21.53 -4.18 0.90
CA ALA A 131 -21.42 -3.32 2.08
C ALA A 131 -21.70 -1.83 1.78
N THR A 132 -21.81 -1.46 0.50
CA THR A 132 -21.93 -0.06 0.08
C THR A 132 -23.16 0.67 0.67
N PRO A 133 -24.36 0.05 0.81
CA PRO A 133 -25.50 0.72 1.46
C PRO A 133 -25.24 1.07 2.92
N ASP A 134 -24.57 0.20 3.68
CA ASP A 134 -24.23 0.43 5.08
C ASP A 134 -23.17 1.51 5.22
N LEU A 135 -22.17 1.49 4.33
CA LEU A 135 -21.15 2.55 4.24
C LEU A 135 -21.77 3.91 3.94
N PHE A 136 -22.76 3.94 3.05
CA PHE A 136 -23.47 5.19 2.73
C PHE A 136 -24.26 5.72 3.94
N VAL A 137 -24.90 4.86 4.72
CA VAL A 137 -25.59 5.29 5.96
C VAL A 137 -24.62 5.86 6.99
N GLN A 138 -23.47 5.22 7.15
CA GLN A 138 -22.48 5.59 8.19
C GLN A 138 -21.65 6.81 7.80
N TYR A 139 -21.19 6.88 6.55
CA TYR A 139 -20.19 7.85 6.10
C TYR A 139 -20.71 8.86 5.07
N LYS A 140 -21.80 8.61 4.39
CA LYS A 140 -22.45 9.41 3.34
C LYS A 140 -21.67 9.57 2.05
N THR A 141 -20.38 9.86 2.13
CA THR A 141 -19.53 10.15 0.97
C THR A 141 -18.34 9.20 0.93
N PHE A 142 -17.84 8.97 -0.29
CA PHE A 142 -16.64 8.17 -0.51
C PHE A 142 -15.41 8.75 0.23
N ASP A 143 -15.24 10.07 0.24
CA ASP A 143 -14.12 10.72 0.93
C ASP A 143 -14.15 10.51 2.45
N ASN A 144 -15.35 10.43 3.03
CA ASN A 144 -15.49 10.09 4.44
C ASN A 144 -15.14 8.62 4.73
N VAL A 145 -15.45 7.70 3.82
CA VAL A 145 -15.00 6.30 3.93
C VAL A 145 -13.47 6.24 3.89
N ARG A 146 -12.86 6.91 2.91
CA ARG A 146 -11.40 6.99 2.78
C ARG A 146 -10.75 7.54 4.05
N SER A 147 -11.18 8.70 4.53
CA SER A 147 -10.52 9.40 5.64
C SER A 147 -10.82 8.79 7.00
N ASN A 148 -12.11 8.48 7.31
CA ASN A 148 -12.52 8.07 8.63
C ASN A 148 -12.46 6.55 8.85
N LEU A 149 -12.67 5.74 7.81
CA LEU A 149 -12.60 4.29 7.94
C LEU A 149 -11.21 3.79 7.55
N VAL A 150 -10.70 4.12 6.35
CA VAL A 150 -9.44 3.52 5.87
C VAL A 150 -8.22 4.21 6.48
N THR A 151 -8.03 5.51 6.25
CA THR A 151 -6.81 6.23 6.66
C THR A 151 -6.65 6.24 8.18
N ARG A 152 -7.73 6.46 8.93
CA ARG A 152 -7.67 6.47 10.40
C ARG A 152 -7.31 5.09 10.97
N ASN A 153 -7.91 4.01 10.46
CA ASN A 153 -7.58 2.67 10.91
C ASN A 153 -6.19 2.22 10.43
N LEU A 154 -5.72 2.70 9.27
CA LEU A 154 -4.35 2.51 8.82
C LEU A 154 -3.34 3.08 9.83
N GLN A 155 -3.55 4.32 10.28
CA GLN A 155 -2.68 4.94 11.29
C GLN A 155 -2.68 4.12 12.60
N VAL A 156 -3.83 3.61 13.02
CA VAL A 156 -3.93 2.78 14.23
C VAL A 156 -3.22 1.44 14.02
N ALA A 157 -3.42 0.78 12.89
CA ALA A 157 -2.79 -0.51 12.56
C ALA A 157 -1.25 -0.38 12.50
N LEU A 158 -0.75 0.67 11.85
CA LEU A 158 0.68 0.95 11.80
C LEU A 158 1.27 1.18 13.19
N ASN A 159 0.65 2.02 14.02
CA ASN A 159 1.14 2.25 15.37
C ASN A 159 1.14 0.96 16.22
N GLU A 160 0.16 0.08 16.05
CA GLU A 160 0.10 -1.21 16.74
C GLU A 160 1.25 -2.14 16.32
N VAL A 161 1.53 -2.21 15.01
CA VAL A 161 2.63 -3.02 14.48
C VAL A 161 3.99 -2.45 14.90
N PHE A 162 4.20 -1.15 14.74
CA PHE A 162 5.47 -0.51 15.04
C PHE A 162 5.76 -0.38 16.53
N ALA A 163 4.74 -0.36 17.39
CA ALA A 163 4.92 -0.43 18.85
C ALA A 163 5.59 -1.74 19.31
N SER A 164 5.49 -2.82 18.53
CA SER A 164 6.16 -4.09 18.79
C SER A 164 7.55 -4.20 18.14
N PHE A 165 7.93 -3.23 17.31
CA PHE A 165 9.16 -3.24 16.53
C PHE A 165 10.24 -2.37 17.18
N ASP A 166 11.38 -2.97 17.52
CA ASP A 166 12.58 -2.26 17.97
C ASP A 166 13.66 -2.29 16.87
N PRO A 167 14.00 -1.13 16.27
CA PRO A 167 15.00 -1.06 15.21
C PRO A 167 16.43 -1.37 15.72
N LEU A 168 16.67 -1.25 17.03
CA LEU A 168 18.00 -1.51 17.63
C LEU A 168 18.18 -2.98 18.03
N ALA A 169 17.13 -3.79 17.95
CA ALA A 169 17.22 -5.21 18.27
C ALA A 169 18.14 -5.95 17.27
N PRO A 170 19.03 -6.83 17.75
CA PRO A 170 20.01 -7.52 16.91
C PRO A 170 19.43 -8.23 15.69
N GLN A 171 18.28 -8.88 15.86
CA GLN A 171 17.62 -9.63 14.78
C GLN A 171 17.12 -8.75 13.62
N ASN A 172 16.90 -7.47 13.87
CA ASN A 172 16.34 -6.53 12.87
C ASN A 172 17.42 -5.86 12.03
N LEU A 173 18.70 -6.07 12.38
CA LEU A 173 19.83 -5.46 11.68
C LEU A 173 20.39 -6.36 10.54
N ASP A 174 19.99 -7.63 10.47
CA ASP A 174 20.51 -8.57 9.46
C ASP A 174 19.75 -8.54 8.13
N ARG A 175 18.46 -8.16 8.17
CA ARG A 175 17.62 -7.99 6.98
C ARG A 175 16.54 -6.95 7.23
N SER A 176 16.02 -6.35 6.17
CA SER A 176 14.91 -5.40 6.29
C SER A 176 13.66 -6.07 6.86
N PRO A 177 13.11 -5.59 7.97
CA PRO A 177 11.87 -6.10 8.57
C PRO A 177 10.61 -5.58 7.88
N LEU A 178 10.73 -4.61 6.95
CA LEU A 178 9.61 -3.90 6.35
C LEU A 178 8.56 -4.79 5.67
N PRO A 179 8.92 -5.86 4.93
CA PRO A 179 7.91 -6.74 4.32
C PRO A 179 7.04 -7.45 5.37
N GLU A 180 7.64 -7.88 6.49
CA GLU A 180 6.91 -8.54 7.56
C GLU A 180 5.99 -7.56 8.31
N LEU A 181 6.47 -6.34 8.56
CA LEU A 181 5.69 -5.27 9.17
C LEU A 181 4.51 -4.84 8.28
N SER A 182 4.73 -4.77 6.96
CA SER A 182 3.69 -4.47 5.98
C SER A 182 2.58 -5.51 5.99
N GLU A 183 2.91 -6.80 6.01
CA GLU A 183 1.92 -7.87 6.05
C GLU A 183 1.14 -7.88 7.38
N LYS A 184 1.82 -7.68 8.51
CA LYS A 184 1.16 -7.51 9.80
C LYS A 184 0.20 -6.32 9.81
N ALA A 185 0.62 -5.18 9.25
CA ALA A 185 -0.22 -3.99 9.13
C ALA A 185 -1.46 -4.25 8.28
N LYS A 186 -1.32 -4.97 7.17
CA LYS A 186 -2.43 -5.39 6.31
C LYS A 186 -3.45 -6.25 7.07
N VAL A 187 -2.99 -7.26 7.80
CA VAL A 187 -3.87 -8.16 8.58
C VAL A 187 -4.64 -7.39 9.65
N ILE A 188 -3.94 -6.52 10.41
CA ILE A 188 -4.58 -5.72 11.45
C ILE A 188 -5.56 -4.72 10.84
N LEU A 189 -5.18 -4.04 9.75
CA LEU A 189 -6.05 -3.10 9.06
C LEU A 189 -7.31 -3.80 8.54
N ALA A 190 -7.16 -4.94 7.87
CA ALA A 190 -8.29 -5.73 7.38
C ALA A 190 -9.26 -6.12 8.50
N GLY A 191 -8.73 -6.50 9.67
CA GLY A 191 -9.55 -6.77 10.86
C GLY A 191 -10.29 -5.54 11.40
N LYS A 192 -9.69 -4.35 11.31
CA LYS A 192 -10.29 -3.09 11.81
C LYS A 192 -11.35 -2.51 10.88
N VAL A 193 -11.17 -2.62 9.56
CA VAL A 193 -12.17 -2.15 8.57
C VAL A 193 -13.31 -3.15 8.37
N GLY A 194 -13.16 -4.36 8.86
CA GLY A 194 -14.17 -5.42 8.81
C GLY A 194 -14.50 -5.87 7.39
N ASP A 195 -15.77 -6.27 7.20
CA ASP A 195 -16.25 -6.76 5.90
C ASP A 195 -16.69 -5.66 4.93
N GLN A 196 -16.55 -4.40 5.30
CA GLN A 196 -17.05 -3.26 4.51
C GLN A 196 -16.11 -2.90 3.36
N VAL A 197 -14.80 -3.04 3.59
CA VAL A 197 -13.74 -2.68 2.66
C VAL A 197 -12.79 -3.87 2.52
N GLU A 198 -12.33 -4.13 1.31
CA GLU A 198 -11.31 -5.14 1.04
C GLU A 198 -9.94 -4.45 0.96
N ILE A 199 -9.03 -4.85 1.83
CA ILE A 199 -7.63 -4.40 1.81
C ILE A 199 -6.84 -5.36 0.94
N LEU A 200 -6.39 -4.88 -0.22
CA LEU A 200 -5.65 -5.68 -1.18
C LEU A 200 -4.17 -5.78 -0.78
N ASP A 201 -3.59 -4.62 -0.39
CA ASP A 201 -2.18 -4.53 -0.07
C ASP A 201 -1.89 -3.35 0.85
N VAL A 202 -0.88 -3.51 1.71
CA VAL A 202 -0.28 -2.42 2.49
C VAL A 202 1.22 -2.54 2.33
N ALA A 203 1.85 -1.51 1.79
CA ALA A 203 3.29 -1.46 1.60
C ALA A 203 3.90 -0.33 2.42
N VAL A 204 4.96 -0.65 3.14
CA VAL A 204 5.80 0.31 3.86
C VAL A 204 7.21 0.25 3.25
N PRO A 205 7.48 1.02 2.18
CA PRO A 205 8.76 0.95 1.47
C PRO A 205 9.92 1.55 2.27
N THR A 206 9.65 2.58 3.06
CA THR A 206 10.70 3.33 3.77
C THR A 206 10.20 3.81 5.12
N ILE A 207 11.12 3.80 6.08
CA ILE A 207 10.93 4.40 7.40
C ILE A 207 12.09 5.36 7.63
N ASP A 208 11.75 6.56 8.04
CA ASP A 208 12.68 7.62 8.40
C ASP A 208 12.67 7.76 9.93
N TYR A 209 13.79 7.35 10.56
CA TYR A 209 13.89 7.35 12.01
C TYR A 209 14.27 8.74 12.52
N ASP A 210 13.98 9.00 13.78
CA ASP A 210 14.51 10.22 14.42
C ASP A 210 16.04 10.21 14.48
N ASP A 211 16.66 11.39 14.45
CA ASP A 211 18.12 11.56 14.38
C ASP A 211 18.88 10.74 15.44
N GLY A 212 18.33 10.64 16.65
CA GLY A 212 18.95 9.90 17.75
C GLY A 212 18.94 8.38 17.53
N THR A 213 17.86 7.87 16.98
CA THR A 213 17.71 6.45 16.63
C THR A 213 18.58 6.10 15.44
N GLU A 214 18.61 6.95 14.40
CA GLU A 214 19.45 6.76 13.22
C GLU A 214 20.93 6.74 13.57
N GLN A 215 21.40 7.67 14.40
CA GLN A 215 22.78 7.68 14.87
C GLN A 215 23.17 6.38 15.60
N LYS A 216 22.27 5.86 16.46
CA LYS A 216 22.52 4.58 17.15
C LYS A 216 22.55 3.39 16.21
N ILE A 217 21.64 3.35 15.21
CA ILE A 217 21.65 2.31 14.18
C ILE A 217 22.97 2.35 13.41
N ASN A 218 23.43 3.54 13.00
CA ASN A 218 24.67 3.72 12.28
C ASN A 218 25.89 3.29 13.13
N GLN A 219 25.91 3.63 14.41
CA GLN A 219 26.94 3.18 15.33
C GLN A 219 26.97 1.66 15.48
N LEU A 220 25.82 1.03 15.73
CA LEU A 220 25.71 -0.42 15.82
C LEU A 220 26.15 -1.13 14.54
N ASN A 221 25.82 -0.59 13.39
CA ASN A 221 26.25 -1.13 12.10
C ASN A 221 27.76 -1.03 11.92
N GLN A 222 28.39 0.08 12.36
CA GLN A 222 29.85 0.23 12.35
C GLN A 222 30.55 -0.78 13.28
N GLU A 223 30.06 -0.96 14.50
CA GLU A 223 30.57 -1.94 15.45
C GLU A 223 30.47 -3.38 14.94
N ARG A 224 29.35 -3.72 14.29
CA ARG A 224 29.14 -5.02 13.67
C ARG A 224 30.07 -5.24 12.47
N ALA A 225 30.22 -4.23 11.62
CA ALA A 225 31.14 -4.29 10.50
C ALA A 225 32.57 -4.49 10.99
N ALA A 226 33.00 -3.77 12.02
CA ALA A 226 34.29 -3.94 12.64
C ALA A 226 34.50 -5.36 13.22
N THR A 227 33.49 -5.88 13.92
CA THR A 227 33.51 -7.25 14.46
C THR A 227 33.59 -8.30 13.33
N ALA A 228 32.80 -8.15 12.28
CA ALA A 228 32.82 -9.06 11.13
C ALA A 228 34.19 -9.05 10.41
N VAL A 229 34.78 -7.88 10.25
CA VAL A 229 36.17 -7.73 9.70
C VAL A 229 37.17 -8.41 10.60
N ALA A 230 37.08 -8.23 11.93
CA ALA A 230 37.99 -8.87 12.87
C ALA A 230 37.87 -10.41 12.89
N GLU A 231 36.65 -10.92 12.83
CA GLU A 231 36.38 -12.36 12.70
C GLU A 231 36.94 -12.93 11.40
N GLN A 232 36.74 -12.23 10.28
CA GLN A 232 37.28 -12.63 8.99
C GLN A 232 38.82 -12.60 8.98
N ALA A 233 39.39 -11.58 9.55
CA ALA A 233 40.85 -11.50 9.70
C ALA A 233 41.41 -12.66 10.56
N LYS A 234 40.72 -13.00 11.66
CA LYS A 234 41.06 -14.17 12.47
C LYS A 234 40.97 -15.48 11.70
N LYS A 235 39.90 -15.70 10.95
CA LYS A 235 39.77 -16.88 10.08
C LYS A 235 40.87 -16.94 9.05
N THR A 236 41.14 -15.84 8.37
CA THR A 236 42.22 -15.75 7.38
C THR A 236 43.58 -16.05 8.00
N ALA A 237 43.88 -15.51 9.19
CA ALA A 237 45.12 -15.77 9.88
C ALA A 237 45.29 -17.26 10.29
N VAL A 238 44.17 -17.90 10.74
CA VAL A 238 44.16 -19.34 11.06
C VAL A 238 44.42 -20.19 9.80
N GLU A 239 43.75 -19.89 8.70
CA GLU A 239 43.97 -20.60 7.44
C GLU A 239 45.38 -20.39 6.87
N GLN A 240 45.91 -19.16 6.98
CA GLN A 240 47.30 -18.88 6.60
C GLN A 240 48.28 -19.64 7.48
N ALA A 241 48.07 -19.66 8.81
CA ALA A 241 48.93 -20.43 9.72
C ALA A 241 48.89 -21.94 9.41
N LYS A 242 47.71 -22.48 9.08
CA LYS A 242 47.53 -23.86 8.66
C LYS A 242 48.26 -24.13 7.33
N ALA A 243 48.06 -23.28 6.34
CA ALA A 243 48.75 -23.39 5.05
C ALA A 243 50.28 -23.30 5.20
N ASN A 244 50.79 -22.39 6.06
CA ASN A 244 52.20 -22.28 6.36
C ASN A 244 52.73 -23.54 7.09
N GLY A 245 51.96 -24.13 7.98
CA GLY A 245 52.28 -25.38 8.64
C GLY A 245 52.38 -26.56 7.66
N GLU A 246 51.42 -26.68 6.74
CA GLU A 246 51.42 -27.68 5.68
C GLU A 246 52.60 -27.49 4.72
N LEU A 247 52.91 -26.24 4.35
CA LEU A 247 54.09 -25.89 3.55
C LEU A 247 55.39 -26.26 4.27
N ALA A 248 55.50 -25.92 5.55
CA ALA A 248 56.66 -26.27 6.37
C ALA A 248 56.84 -27.79 6.49
N GLY A 249 55.77 -28.56 6.63
CA GLY A 249 55.79 -30.01 6.62
C GLY A 249 56.12 -30.64 5.25
N SER A 250 55.79 -29.95 4.17
CA SER A 250 56.04 -30.39 2.78
C SER A 250 57.45 -30.01 2.25
N VAL A 251 58.15 -29.10 2.93
CA VAL A 251 59.48 -28.71 2.52
C VAL A 251 60.46 -29.81 2.91
N SER A 252 61.11 -30.42 1.90
CA SER A 252 62.20 -31.37 2.12
C SER A 252 63.33 -30.69 2.90
N HIS A 253 63.72 -31.31 4.00
CA HIS A 253 64.91 -30.86 4.77
C HIS A 253 66.25 -31.29 4.12
N ASP A 254 66.14 -31.93 2.95
CA ASP A 254 67.37 -32.27 2.19
C ASP A 254 68.04 -30.96 1.66
N PRO A 255 69.25 -30.69 2.01
CA PRO A 255 69.97 -29.48 1.58
C PRO A 255 70.01 -29.31 0.05
N ASN A 256 70.05 -30.42 -0.69
CA ASN A 256 70.10 -30.37 -2.16
C ASN A 256 68.77 -29.92 -2.77
N VAL A 257 67.64 -30.32 -2.15
CA VAL A 257 66.29 -29.91 -2.59
C VAL A 257 66.05 -28.45 -2.25
N LEU A 258 66.48 -27.98 -1.11
CA LEU A 258 66.41 -26.56 -0.71
C LEU A 258 67.25 -25.65 -1.64
N VAL A 259 68.44 -26.08 -2.00
CA VAL A 259 69.28 -25.35 -2.94
C VAL A 259 68.69 -25.32 -4.34
N SER A 260 68.13 -26.43 -4.83
CA SER A 260 67.46 -26.48 -6.14
C SER A 260 66.26 -25.56 -6.20
N LYS A 261 65.36 -25.58 -5.18
CA LYS A 261 64.19 -24.68 -5.10
C LYS A 261 64.63 -23.20 -4.99
N CYS A 262 65.68 -22.89 -4.22
CA CYS A 262 66.21 -21.55 -4.15
C CYS A 262 66.67 -21.05 -5.53
N LEU A 263 67.40 -21.91 -6.27
CA LEU A 263 67.86 -21.60 -7.64
C LEU A 263 66.71 -21.40 -8.63
N ASP A 264 65.64 -22.20 -8.50
CA ASP A 264 64.45 -22.04 -9.33
C ASP A 264 63.76 -20.70 -9.08
N ILE A 265 63.61 -20.29 -7.81
CA ILE A 265 63.01 -18.98 -7.43
C ILE A 265 63.93 -17.83 -7.90
N ALA A 266 65.24 -17.96 -7.75
CA ALA A 266 66.15 -16.96 -8.22
C ALA A 266 66.14 -16.77 -9.74
N ARG A 267 65.92 -17.88 -10.49
CA ARG A 267 65.80 -17.88 -11.93
C ARG A 267 64.46 -17.29 -12.40
N GLU A 268 63.39 -17.66 -11.73
CA GLU A 268 62.03 -17.19 -12.08
C GLU A 268 61.85 -15.69 -11.79
N LYS A 269 62.40 -15.19 -10.70
CA LYS A 269 62.27 -13.79 -10.29
C LYS A 269 63.47 -12.92 -10.66
N SER A 270 64.44 -13.45 -11.40
CA SER A 270 65.69 -12.75 -11.78
C SER A 270 66.40 -12.08 -10.61
N LEU A 271 66.34 -12.72 -9.43
CA LEU A 271 66.95 -12.20 -8.21
C LEU A 271 68.32 -12.86 -7.99
N ALA A 272 69.34 -12.06 -7.65
CA ALA A 272 70.68 -12.58 -7.24
C ALA A 272 70.59 -13.07 -5.80
N LEU A 273 70.09 -14.32 -5.61
CA LEU A 273 70.02 -14.97 -4.30
C LEU A 273 71.20 -15.89 -4.09
N LEU A 274 71.89 -15.80 -2.90
CA LEU A 274 72.86 -16.76 -2.48
C LEU A 274 72.19 -18.02 -1.95
N CYS A 275 72.11 -19.06 -2.79
CA CYS A 275 71.34 -20.30 -2.49
C CYS A 275 72.23 -21.36 -1.79
N TRP A 276 73.52 -21.13 -1.56
CA TRP A 276 74.40 -22.04 -0.84
C TRP A 276 74.42 -21.73 0.65
N PRO A 277 74.33 -22.73 1.54
CA PRO A 277 74.54 -22.53 2.97
C PRO A 277 75.95 -22.06 3.22
N THR A 278 76.15 -20.77 3.53
CA THR A 278 77.40 -20.27 4.02
C THR A 278 77.64 -20.86 5.41
N PRO A 279 78.80 -21.45 5.70
CA PRO A 279 79.10 -21.88 7.05
C PRO A 279 79.11 -20.65 7.96
N VAL A 280 78.18 -20.62 8.90
CA VAL A 280 78.17 -19.58 9.93
C VAL A 280 79.40 -19.82 10.80
N MET A 281 80.49 -19.05 10.57
CA MET A 281 81.57 -19.01 11.52
C MET A 281 81.10 -18.34 12.82
N PRO A 282 81.17 -19.02 13.95
CA PRO A 282 80.88 -18.37 15.22
C PRO A 282 81.92 -17.25 15.44
N THR A 283 81.39 -16.01 15.44
CA THR A 283 82.26 -14.86 15.89
C THR A 283 82.41 -15.00 17.39
N ILE A 284 83.64 -15.37 17.78
CA ILE A 284 84.10 -15.33 19.17
C ILE A 284 84.23 -13.84 19.54
N PRO A 285 83.53 -13.35 20.56
CA PRO A 285 83.65 -11.99 20.99
C PRO A 285 85.08 -11.86 21.66
N THR A 286 85.95 -11.13 21.03
CA THR A 286 87.20 -10.69 21.68
C THR A 286 86.81 -9.66 22.75
N LYS A 287 87.37 -9.91 23.97
CA LYS A 287 87.28 -9.09 25.17
C LYS A 287 87.85 -7.69 24.96
#